data_78a9e000d5c5349e4b01201dda849ba7
#
_entry.id   78a9e000d5c5349e4b01201dda849ba7
#
_cell.length_a   1.000
_cell.length_b   1.000
_cell.length_c   1.000
_cell.angle_alpha   90.00
_cell.angle_beta   90.00
_cell.angle_gamma   90.00
#
_symmetry.space_group_name_H-M   'P 1'
#
loop_
_entity.id
_entity.type
_entity.pdbx_description
1 polymer ?
#
loop_
_entity_poly.entity_id
_entity_poly.type
_entity_poly.pdbx_seq_one_letter_code
_entity_poly.pdbx_strand_id
1 'polypeptide(L)'
;LEQVIVDGTQRLQAHVLRRLADRRRQIAEQVQELRGLRGKSNAKVRTMLQRVDAETAEFEQCTARLHAMRAVHGRMLREALADLSSDTLRDEVTVMQDAVTASLMNLGAKRAFAALCTRLRGLVGRAQQRGAEIHQMLTASFTLLNTDYGFSLQLTPPPAFDRFVREIDSLERNYVQYLGLSRALRLAQPRFMEQFRRMLVSKLRVVFENASGELELWNKAASAQVDSQLRERRRAFRRRREALERIQGAAGEL
;
A
#
# COMPACT_ATOMS: atom_id res chain seq x y z
N LEU A 1 48.09 -29.95 81.57
CA LEU A 1 47.42 -28.79 81.03
C LEU A 1 47.72 -28.60 79.51
N GLU A 2 48.95 -28.70 79.06
CA GLU A 2 49.34 -28.53 77.64
C GLU A 2 48.66 -29.55 76.74
N GLN A 3 48.55 -30.82 77.11
CA GLN A 3 47.89 -31.88 76.31
C GLN A 3 46.42 -31.60 76.14
N VAL A 4 45.74 -31.03 77.12
CA VAL A 4 44.29 -30.69 77.01
C VAL A 4 44.05 -29.53 76.11
N ILE A 5 44.97 -28.58 76.04
CA ILE A 5 44.91 -27.41 75.16
C ILE A 5 45.20 -27.83 73.71
N VAL A 6 46.17 -28.71 73.47
CA VAL A 6 46.49 -29.21 72.15
C VAL A 6 45.31 -30.05 71.57
N ASP A 7 44.71 -30.89 72.37
CA ASP A 7 43.54 -31.71 71.96
C ASP A 7 42.30 -30.84 71.68
N GLY A 8 42.08 -29.79 72.48
CA GLY A 8 41.01 -28.83 72.27
C GLY A 8 41.16 -28.05 70.94
N THR A 9 42.39 -27.59 70.66
CA THR A 9 42.71 -26.86 69.41
C THR A 9 42.59 -27.75 68.18
N GLN A 10 43.03 -29.01 68.24
CA GLN A 10 42.86 -29.99 67.15
C GLN A 10 41.39 -30.29 66.87
N ARG A 11 40.57 -30.48 67.91
CA ARG A 11 39.11 -30.67 67.73
C ARG A 11 38.42 -29.46 67.15
N LEU A 12 38.82 -28.25 67.56
CA LEU A 12 38.28 -27.00 67.00
C LEU A 12 38.65 -26.85 65.52
N GLN A 13 39.93 -27.12 65.17
CA GLN A 13 40.40 -27.10 63.78
C GLN A 13 39.62 -28.12 62.91
N ALA A 14 39.48 -29.36 63.41
CA ALA A 14 38.71 -30.38 62.69
C ALA A 14 37.24 -29.99 62.51
N HIS A 15 36.64 -29.35 63.51
CA HIS A 15 35.25 -28.85 63.38
C HIS A 15 35.11 -27.71 62.38
N VAL A 16 36.03 -26.73 62.38
CA VAL A 16 36.07 -25.61 61.45
C VAL A 16 36.26 -26.13 60.01
N LEU A 17 37.21 -27.05 59.81
CA LEU A 17 37.48 -27.66 58.50
C LEU A 17 36.25 -28.42 57.97
N ARG A 18 35.52 -29.18 58.78
CA ARG A 18 34.27 -29.85 58.39
C ARG A 18 33.21 -28.82 58.01
N ARG A 19 32.99 -27.79 58.77
CA ARG A 19 32.04 -26.70 58.44
C ARG A 19 32.38 -26.00 57.12
N LEU A 20 33.65 -25.73 56.88
CA LEU A 20 34.11 -25.15 55.62
C LEU A 20 33.89 -26.11 54.43
N ALA A 21 34.15 -27.39 54.57
CA ALA A 21 33.90 -28.40 53.57
C ALA A 21 32.41 -28.53 53.25
N ASP A 22 31.54 -28.54 54.26
CA ASP A 22 30.08 -28.60 54.07
C ASP A 22 29.54 -27.35 53.38
N ARG A 23 30.05 -26.16 53.76
CA ARG A 23 29.66 -24.90 53.15
C ARG A 23 30.13 -24.76 51.70
N ARG A 24 31.34 -25.29 51.41
CA ARG A 24 31.85 -25.37 50.03
C ARG A 24 31.00 -26.27 49.16
N ARG A 25 30.54 -27.42 49.72
CA ARG A 25 29.64 -28.36 49.00
C ARG A 25 28.27 -27.68 48.71
N GLN A 26 27.65 -27.00 49.70
CA GLN A 26 26.39 -26.29 49.53
C GLN A 26 26.49 -25.20 48.43
N ILE A 27 27.58 -24.44 48.42
CA ILE A 27 27.78 -23.41 47.39
C ILE A 27 27.94 -24.04 46.01
N ALA A 28 28.67 -25.17 45.88
CA ALA A 28 28.84 -25.88 44.62
C ALA A 28 27.51 -26.41 44.08
N GLU A 29 26.66 -26.96 44.95
CA GLU A 29 25.29 -27.40 44.57
C GLU A 29 24.41 -26.25 44.09
N GLN A 30 24.40 -25.11 44.80
CA GLN A 30 23.67 -23.90 44.43
C GLN A 30 24.14 -23.33 43.07
N VAL A 31 25.44 -23.29 42.84
CA VAL A 31 26.02 -22.83 41.55
C VAL A 31 25.62 -23.78 40.43
N GLN A 32 25.54 -25.09 40.64
CA GLN A 32 25.15 -26.07 39.65
C GLN A 32 23.64 -25.97 39.32
N GLU A 33 22.80 -25.74 40.32
CA GLU A 33 21.37 -25.47 40.16
C GLU A 33 21.10 -24.20 39.35
N LEU A 34 21.79 -23.09 39.69
CA LEU A 34 21.68 -21.81 38.94
C LEU A 34 22.12 -21.97 37.47
N ARG A 35 23.21 -22.74 37.20
CA ARG A 35 23.65 -23.05 35.83
C ARG A 35 22.61 -23.85 35.05
N GLY A 36 21.92 -24.80 35.70
CA GLY A 36 20.83 -25.55 35.10
C GLY A 36 19.61 -24.72 34.72
N LEU A 37 19.20 -23.81 35.60
CA LEU A 37 18.12 -22.87 35.35
C LEU A 37 18.45 -21.90 34.21
N ARG A 38 19.69 -21.40 34.14
CA ARG A 38 20.22 -20.54 33.08
C ARG A 38 20.21 -21.23 31.72
N GLY A 39 20.65 -22.52 31.66
CA GLY A 39 20.63 -23.30 30.43
C GLY A 39 19.22 -23.46 29.86
N LYS A 40 18.23 -23.72 30.72
CA LYS A 40 16.82 -23.80 30.34
C LYS A 40 16.26 -22.45 29.83
N SER A 41 16.63 -21.33 30.47
CA SER A 41 16.25 -20.00 30.04
C SER A 41 16.82 -19.65 28.66
N ASN A 42 18.10 -19.91 28.43
CA ASN A 42 18.78 -19.67 27.15
C ASN A 42 18.19 -20.51 25.99
N ALA A 43 17.85 -21.78 26.26
CA ALA A 43 17.19 -22.64 25.25
C ALA A 43 15.81 -22.06 24.87
N LYS A 44 15.04 -21.57 25.84
CA LYS A 44 13.73 -20.94 25.58
C LYS A 44 13.84 -19.65 24.76
N VAL A 45 14.82 -18.79 25.07
CA VAL A 45 15.10 -17.57 24.31
C VAL A 45 15.51 -17.89 22.87
N ARG A 46 16.36 -18.89 22.65
CA ARG A 46 16.74 -19.36 21.29
C ARG A 46 15.52 -19.82 20.48
N THR A 47 14.63 -20.59 21.09
CA THR A 47 13.39 -21.03 20.42
C THR A 47 12.50 -19.82 20.07
N MET A 48 12.42 -18.82 20.94
CA MET A 48 11.68 -17.59 20.64
C MET A 48 12.31 -16.79 19.51
N LEU A 49 13.64 -16.68 19.43
CA LEU A 49 14.34 -16.03 18.32
C LEU A 49 14.09 -16.74 17.00
N GLN A 50 14.23 -18.07 16.97
CA GLN A 50 13.93 -18.87 15.77
C GLN A 50 12.49 -18.64 15.29
N ARG A 51 11.53 -18.55 16.21
CA ARG A 51 10.14 -18.27 15.88
C ARG A 51 9.97 -16.87 15.29
N VAL A 52 10.60 -15.85 15.87
CA VAL A 52 10.54 -14.48 15.34
C VAL A 52 11.18 -14.38 13.96
N ASP A 53 12.28 -15.08 13.73
CA ASP A 53 12.94 -15.14 12.43
C ASP A 53 12.07 -15.83 11.38
N ALA A 54 11.39 -16.93 11.72
CA ALA A 54 10.44 -17.60 10.83
C ALA A 54 9.22 -16.71 10.51
N GLU A 55 8.59 -16.10 11.51
CA GLU A 55 7.48 -15.15 11.34
C GLU A 55 7.90 -13.96 10.46
N THR A 56 9.13 -13.48 10.61
CA THR A 56 9.68 -12.39 9.79
C THR A 56 9.88 -12.82 8.34
N ALA A 57 10.41 -14.02 8.11
CA ALA A 57 10.62 -14.56 6.76
C ALA A 57 9.29 -14.75 6.01
N GLU A 58 8.28 -15.30 6.66
CA GLU A 58 6.92 -15.43 6.10
C GLU A 58 6.31 -14.07 5.75
N PHE A 59 6.47 -13.09 6.65
CA PHE A 59 6.01 -11.73 6.42
C PHE A 59 6.71 -11.07 5.22
N GLU A 60 8.03 -11.25 5.06
CA GLU A 60 8.76 -10.69 3.91
C GLU A 60 8.36 -11.39 2.60
N GLN A 61 8.06 -12.69 2.60
CA GLN A 61 7.48 -13.36 1.43
C GLN A 61 6.12 -12.77 1.04
N CYS A 62 5.24 -12.55 2.01
CA CYS A 62 3.96 -11.90 1.76
C CYS A 62 4.15 -10.49 1.19
N THR A 63 5.08 -9.72 1.75
CA THR A 63 5.43 -8.38 1.26
C THR A 63 5.93 -8.42 -0.19
N ALA A 64 6.74 -9.40 -0.56
CA ALA A 64 7.22 -9.57 -1.94
C ALA A 64 6.06 -9.86 -2.92
N ARG A 65 5.09 -10.71 -2.53
CA ARG A 65 3.88 -10.96 -3.33
C ARG A 65 3.04 -9.69 -3.50
N LEU A 66 2.90 -8.88 -2.44
CA LEU A 66 2.23 -7.58 -2.51
C LEU A 66 2.91 -6.62 -3.48
N HIS A 67 4.24 -6.57 -3.50
CA HIS A 67 4.97 -5.75 -4.46
C HIS A 67 4.71 -6.20 -5.91
N ALA A 68 4.64 -7.49 -6.18
CA ALA A 68 4.30 -8.01 -7.50
C ALA A 68 2.87 -7.61 -7.91
N MET A 69 1.88 -7.75 -7.03
CA MET A 69 0.52 -7.29 -7.28
C MET A 69 0.43 -5.77 -7.52
N ARG A 70 1.18 -4.97 -6.76
CA ARG A 70 1.26 -3.52 -6.97
C ARG A 70 1.79 -3.13 -8.35
N ALA A 71 2.68 -3.90 -8.94
CA ALA A 71 3.13 -3.67 -10.30
C ALA A 71 1.99 -3.84 -11.32
N VAL A 72 1.10 -4.82 -11.11
CA VAL A 72 -0.11 -5.03 -11.92
C VAL A 72 -1.09 -3.89 -11.72
N HIS A 73 -1.43 -3.54 -10.48
CA HIS A 73 -2.31 -2.40 -10.17
C HIS A 73 -1.78 -1.10 -10.77
N GLY A 74 -0.48 -0.84 -10.64
CA GLY A 74 0.16 0.34 -11.21
C GLY A 74 0.07 0.41 -12.73
N ARG A 75 0.06 -0.73 -13.43
CA ARG A 75 -0.19 -0.78 -14.87
C ARG A 75 -1.63 -0.42 -15.19
N MET A 76 -2.59 -1.07 -14.53
CA MET A 76 -4.03 -0.81 -14.73
C MET A 76 -4.38 0.65 -14.43
N LEU A 77 -3.80 1.22 -13.36
CA LEU A 77 -3.98 2.63 -13.05
C LEU A 77 -3.43 3.53 -14.16
N ARG A 78 -2.21 3.27 -14.66
CA ARG A 78 -1.64 4.06 -15.77
C ARG A 78 -2.49 3.99 -17.02
N GLU A 79 -3.05 2.83 -17.36
CA GLU A 79 -3.97 2.67 -18.48
C GLU A 79 -5.24 3.50 -18.29
N ALA A 80 -5.84 3.47 -17.08
CA ALA A 80 -7.01 4.28 -16.77
C ALA A 80 -6.71 5.80 -16.84
N LEU A 81 -5.54 6.22 -16.34
CA LEU A 81 -5.11 7.62 -16.40
C LEU A 81 -4.75 8.07 -17.81
N ALA A 82 -4.23 7.16 -18.67
CA ALA A 82 -3.99 7.44 -20.09
C ALA A 82 -5.31 7.69 -20.83
N ASP A 83 -6.36 6.91 -20.57
CA ASP A 83 -7.70 7.16 -21.11
C ASP A 83 -8.24 8.53 -20.70
N LEU A 84 -7.87 9.05 -19.54
CA LEU A 84 -8.27 10.37 -19.01
C LEU A 84 -7.24 11.49 -19.27
N SER A 85 -6.22 11.24 -20.09
CA SER A 85 -5.17 12.22 -20.33
C SER A 85 -5.62 13.37 -21.24
N SER A 86 -4.97 14.53 -21.10
CA SER A 86 -5.18 15.67 -21.98
C SER A 86 -4.80 15.38 -23.43
N ASP A 87 -3.87 14.46 -23.66
CA ASP A 87 -3.44 14.07 -25.02
C ASP A 87 -4.51 13.22 -25.69
N THR A 88 -5.04 12.19 -25.00
CA THR A 88 -6.18 11.39 -25.48
C THR A 88 -7.39 12.28 -25.80
N LEU A 89 -7.66 13.27 -24.92
CA LEU A 89 -8.73 14.22 -25.16
C LEU A 89 -8.49 15.05 -26.43
N ARG A 90 -7.28 15.53 -26.68
CA ARG A 90 -6.93 16.29 -27.90
C ARG A 90 -7.08 15.44 -29.15
N ASP A 91 -6.63 14.19 -29.11
CA ASP A 91 -6.76 13.25 -30.21
C ASP A 91 -8.23 13.01 -30.57
N GLU A 92 -9.08 12.78 -29.57
CA GLU A 92 -10.52 12.60 -29.78
C GLU A 92 -11.19 13.84 -30.40
N VAL A 93 -10.79 15.02 -29.94
CA VAL A 93 -11.30 16.29 -30.52
C VAL A 93 -10.78 16.48 -31.94
N THR A 94 -9.54 16.07 -32.26
CA THR A 94 -9.00 16.12 -33.61
C THR A 94 -9.77 15.19 -34.54
N VAL A 95 -10.08 13.96 -34.13
CA VAL A 95 -10.95 13.03 -34.86
C VAL A 95 -12.31 13.64 -35.17
N MET A 96 -12.89 14.35 -34.22
CA MET A 96 -14.15 15.10 -34.46
C MET A 96 -13.94 16.19 -35.52
N GLN A 97 -12.86 16.97 -35.45
CA GLN A 97 -12.57 18.05 -36.39
C GLN A 97 -12.40 17.54 -37.82
N ASP A 98 -11.66 16.43 -37.99
CA ASP A 98 -11.44 15.78 -39.28
C ASP A 98 -12.78 15.30 -39.87
N ALA A 99 -13.65 14.69 -39.05
CA ALA A 99 -14.97 14.26 -39.46
C ALA A 99 -15.87 15.42 -39.90
N VAL A 100 -15.76 16.59 -39.28
CA VAL A 100 -16.48 17.81 -39.70
C VAL A 100 -15.95 18.30 -41.03
N THR A 101 -14.63 18.33 -41.21
CA THR A 101 -13.98 18.83 -42.43
C THR A 101 -14.27 17.92 -43.63
N ALA A 102 -14.33 16.61 -43.44
CA ALA A 102 -14.65 15.62 -44.48
C ALA A 102 -16.16 15.63 -44.90
N SER A 103 -17.01 16.29 -44.09
CA SER A 103 -18.45 16.31 -44.34
C SER A 103 -18.84 17.37 -45.37
N LEU A 104 -19.35 16.92 -46.52
CA LEU A 104 -19.67 17.74 -47.68
C LEU A 104 -20.77 18.80 -47.53
N MET A 105 -21.46 18.91 -46.41
CA MET A 105 -22.54 19.88 -46.22
C MET A 105 -22.86 20.20 -44.75
N ASN A 106 -21.90 20.56 -43.94
CA ASN A 106 -22.10 21.08 -42.53
C ASN A 106 -23.13 20.32 -41.64
N LEU A 107 -23.90 19.41 -42.20
CA LEU A 107 -24.82 18.51 -41.49
C LEU A 107 -24.09 17.46 -40.65
N GLY A 108 -22.82 17.22 -40.96
CA GLY A 108 -21.95 16.28 -40.23
C GLY A 108 -21.47 16.80 -38.88
N ALA A 109 -21.39 18.11 -38.66
CA ALA A 109 -20.83 18.69 -37.43
C ALA A 109 -21.58 18.25 -36.17
N LYS A 110 -22.90 18.26 -36.19
CA LYS A 110 -23.73 17.81 -35.07
C LYS A 110 -23.53 16.32 -34.78
N ARG A 111 -23.45 15.49 -35.83
CA ARG A 111 -23.20 14.05 -35.72
C ARG A 111 -21.78 13.76 -35.21
N ALA A 112 -20.76 14.47 -35.73
CA ALA A 112 -19.38 14.33 -35.32
C ALA A 112 -19.19 14.72 -33.83
N PHE A 113 -19.87 15.77 -33.37
CA PHE A 113 -19.85 16.19 -31.98
C PHE A 113 -20.56 15.17 -31.06
N ALA A 114 -21.72 14.67 -31.42
CA ALA A 114 -22.39 13.60 -30.66
C ALA A 114 -21.54 12.31 -30.59
N ALA A 115 -20.86 11.95 -31.68
CA ALA A 115 -19.93 10.83 -31.72
C ALA A 115 -18.71 11.08 -30.80
N LEU A 116 -18.15 12.29 -30.75
CA LEU A 116 -17.12 12.66 -29.79
C LEU A 116 -17.62 12.45 -28.34
N CYS A 117 -18.78 13.00 -27.98
CA CYS A 117 -19.32 12.86 -26.64
C CYS A 117 -19.54 11.38 -26.25
N THR A 118 -19.97 10.55 -27.20
CA THR A 118 -20.09 9.10 -26.99
C THR A 118 -18.75 8.44 -26.71
N ARG A 119 -17.70 8.78 -27.47
CA ARG A 119 -16.35 8.26 -27.22
C ARG A 119 -15.77 8.73 -25.88
N LEU A 120 -15.97 10.00 -25.50
CA LEU A 120 -15.54 10.53 -24.21
C LEU A 120 -16.23 9.82 -23.03
N ARG A 121 -17.53 9.56 -23.13
CA ARG A 121 -18.25 8.73 -22.13
C ARG A 121 -17.65 7.32 -22.05
N GLY A 122 -17.27 6.74 -23.19
CA GLY A 122 -16.57 5.46 -23.24
C GLY A 122 -15.23 5.47 -22.52
N LEU A 123 -14.42 6.54 -22.68
CA LEU A 123 -13.15 6.72 -21.96
C LEU A 123 -13.37 6.78 -20.44
N VAL A 124 -14.31 7.58 -19.99
CA VAL A 124 -14.67 7.70 -18.56
C VAL A 124 -15.20 6.37 -18.01
N GLY A 125 -16.04 5.66 -18.79
CA GLY A 125 -16.56 4.34 -18.42
C GLY A 125 -15.46 3.27 -18.27
N ARG A 126 -14.48 3.24 -19.19
CA ARG A 126 -13.32 2.35 -19.08
C ARG A 126 -12.47 2.65 -17.86
N ALA A 127 -12.20 3.92 -17.58
CA ALA A 127 -11.46 4.33 -16.39
C ALA A 127 -12.19 3.93 -15.10
N GLN A 128 -13.51 4.06 -15.05
CA GLN A 128 -14.34 3.61 -13.92
C GLN A 128 -14.27 2.09 -13.75
N GLN A 129 -14.36 1.33 -14.83
CA GLN A 129 -14.25 -0.13 -14.80
C GLN A 129 -12.89 -0.57 -14.28
N ARG A 130 -11.79 0.04 -14.76
CA ARG A 130 -10.42 -0.23 -14.27
C ARG A 130 -10.29 0.09 -12.77
N GLY A 131 -10.89 1.19 -12.31
CA GLY A 131 -10.97 1.53 -10.89
C GLY A 131 -11.66 0.44 -10.06
N ALA A 132 -12.77 -0.11 -10.56
CA ALA A 132 -13.48 -1.22 -9.91
C ALA A 132 -12.66 -2.51 -9.88
N GLU A 133 -11.96 -2.85 -10.95
CA GLU A 133 -11.06 -4.02 -11.02
C GLU A 133 -9.90 -3.88 -10.01
N ILE A 134 -9.25 -2.70 -9.95
CA ILE A 134 -8.21 -2.40 -8.94
C ILE A 134 -8.78 -2.53 -7.52
N HIS A 135 -9.99 -2.03 -7.28
CA HIS A 135 -10.65 -2.13 -5.98
C HIS A 135 -10.85 -3.60 -5.56
N GLN A 136 -11.31 -4.47 -6.45
CA GLN A 136 -11.49 -5.90 -6.15
C GLN A 136 -10.16 -6.56 -5.77
N MET A 137 -9.08 -6.29 -6.51
CA MET A 137 -7.75 -6.82 -6.23
C MET A 137 -7.20 -6.30 -4.89
N LEU A 138 -7.36 -5.01 -4.61
CA LEU A 138 -6.95 -4.42 -3.32
C LEU A 138 -7.77 -4.98 -2.15
N THR A 139 -9.07 -5.20 -2.33
CA THR A 139 -9.95 -5.80 -1.30
C THR A 139 -9.45 -7.19 -0.91
N ALA A 140 -9.15 -8.05 -1.90
CA ALA A 140 -8.60 -9.37 -1.63
C ALA A 140 -7.26 -9.29 -0.87
N SER A 141 -6.37 -8.37 -1.27
CA SER A 141 -5.08 -8.15 -0.61
C SER A 141 -5.24 -7.65 0.83
N PHE A 142 -6.17 -6.72 1.07
CA PHE A 142 -6.44 -6.15 2.40
C PHE A 142 -7.04 -7.21 3.33
N THR A 143 -7.96 -8.03 2.82
CA THR A 143 -8.54 -9.15 3.57
C THR A 143 -7.44 -10.11 4.02
N LEU A 144 -6.55 -10.53 3.12
CA LEU A 144 -5.42 -11.40 3.45
C LEU A 144 -4.52 -10.79 4.54
N LEU A 145 -4.12 -9.52 4.38
CA LEU A 145 -3.25 -8.85 5.34
C LEU A 145 -3.91 -8.66 6.71
N ASN A 146 -5.20 -8.34 6.73
CA ASN A 146 -5.95 -8.20 7.98
C ASN A 146 -6.07 -9.55 8.71
N THR A 147 -6.35 -10.64 7.98
CA THR A 147 -6.53 -11.98 8.54
C THR A 147 -5.22 -12.58 9.03
N ASP A 148 -4.18 -12.58 8.19
CA ASP A 148 -2.96 -13.32 8.46
C ASP A 148 -1.97 -12.55 9.34
N TYR A 149 -1.99 -11.21 9.25
CA TYR A 149 -1.02 -10.35 9.95
C TYR A 149 -1.65 -9.39 10.96
N GLY A 150 -2.97 -9.44 11.14
CA GLY A 150 -3.69 -8.59 12.09
C GLY A 150 -3.59 -7.10 11.75
N PHE A 151 -3.58 -6.76 10.45
CA PHE A 151 -3.66 -5.38 10.01
C PHE A 151 -5.08 -4.84 10.18
N SER A 152 -5.23 -3.52 10.13
CA SER A 152 -6.52 -2.83 10.20
C SER A 152 -6.71 -1.95 8.95
N LEU A 153 -6.50 -2.56 7.78
CA LEU A 153 -6.64 -1.90 6.49
C LEU A 153 -8.12 -1.75 6.13
N GLN A 154 -8.52 -0.54 5.74
CA GLN A 154 -9.87 -0.24 5.26
C GLN A 154 -9.78 0.35 3.87
N LEU A 155 -10.46 -0.27 2.92
CA LEU A 155 -10.53 0.21 1.56
C LEU A 155 -11.84 0.94 1.34
N THR A 156 -11.76 2.22 1.01
CA THR A 156 -12.92 2.99 0.54
C THR A 156 -13.24 2.59 -0.90
N PRO A 157 -14.52 2.65 -1.32
CA PRO A 157 -14.89 2.42 -2.71
C PRO A 157 -14.17 3.41 -3.64
N PRO A 158 -13.91 3.04 -4.90
CA PRO A 158 -13.35 3.94 -5.89
C PRO A 158 -14.31 5.11 -6.17
N PRO A 159 -13.82 6.24 -6.67
CA PRO A 159 -14.68 7.38 -6.99
C PRO A 159 -15.71 7.00 -8.05
N ALA A 160 -16.96 7.44 -7.85
CA ALA A 160 -18.03 7.26 -8.82
C ALA A 160 -17.91 8.31 -9.92
N PHE A 161 -17.87 7.85 -11.19
CA PHE A 161 -17.65 8.72 -12.34
C PHE A 161 -18.95 9.22 -13.00
N ASP A 162 -20.11 8.88 -12.44
CA ASP A 162 -21.42 9.32 -12.98
C ASP A 162 -21.55 10.84 -13.13
N ARG A 163 -20.91 11.60 -12.23
CA ARG A 163 -20.93 13.05 -12.32
C ARG A 163 -20.20 13.55 -13.57
N PHE A 164 -19.06 12.94 -13.92
CA PHE A 164 -18.30 13.32 -15.12
C PHE A 164 -19.05 12.97 -16.41
N VAL A 165 -19.75 11.85 -16.41
CA VAL A 165 -20.66 11.48 -17.50
C VAL A 165 -21.75 12.54 -17.64
N ARG A 166 -22.40 12.96 -16.53
CA ARG A 166 -23.42 14.03 -16.54
C ARG A 166 -22.86 15.37 -17.01
N GLU A 167 -21.61 15.70 -16.68
CA GLU A 167 -20.96 16.91 -17.17
C GLU A 167 -20.76 16.86 -18.69
N ILE A 168 -20.32 15.72 -19.24
CA ILE A 168 -20.23 15.53 -20.70
C ILE A 168 -21.61 15.64 -21.36
N ASP A 169 -22.64 15.04 -20.76
CA ASP A 169 -24.02 15.14 -21.26
C ASP A 169 -24.54 16.58 -21.24
N SER A 170 -24.21 17.35 -20.21
CA SER A 170 -24.57 18.77 -20.13
C SER A 170 -23.86 19.58 -21.20
N LEU A 171 -22.56 19.31 -21.43
CA LEU A 171 -21.82 19.95 -22.51
C LEU A 171 -22.42 19.59 -23.87
N GLU A 172 -22.76 18.31 -24.09
CA GLU A 172 -23.39 17.89 -25.34
C GLU A 172 -24.69 18.64 -25.61
N ARG A 173 -25.62 18.69 -24.64
CA ARG A 173 -26.89 19.42 -24.77
C ARG A 173 -26.67 20.89 -25.07
N ASN A 174 -25.74 21.53 -24.35
CA ASN A 174 -25.51 22.99 -24.50
C ASN A 174 -24.91 23.32 -25.87
N TYR A 175 -24.00 22.49 -26.40
CA TYR A 175 -23.31 22.79 -27.65
C TYR A 175 -24.08 22.31 -28.88
N VAL A 176 -24.88 21.25 -28.79
CA VAL A 176 -25.76 20.82 -29.89
C VAL A 176 -26.70 21.93 -30.31
N GLN A 177 -27.18 22.75 -29.37
CA GLN A 177 -28.01 23.93 -29.68
C GLN A 177 -27.23 24.98 -30.47
N TYR A 178 -25.93 25.15 -30.24
CA TYR A 178 -25.09 26.11 -30.98
C TYR A 178 -24.70 25.60 -32.38
N LEU A 179 -24.79 24.29 -32.66
CA LEU A 179 -24.47 23.69 -33.92
C LEU A 179 -25.65 23.64 -34.91
N GLY A 180 -26.70 24.46 -34.67
CA GLY A 180 -27.86 24.62 -35.56
C GLY A 180 -27.52 25.20 -36.94
N LEU A 181 -28.40 25.01 -37.90
CA LEU A 181 -28.19 25.31 -39.33
C LEU A 181 -27.56 26.69 -39.66
N SER A 182 -27.95 27.74 -38.94
CA SER A 182 -27.41 29.12 -39.19
C SER A 182 -25.94 29.30 -38.76
N ARG A 183 -25.43 28.46 -37.83
CA ARG A 183 -24.06 28.55 -37.35
C ARG A 183 -23.16 27.42 -37.93
N ALA A 184 -23.75 26.38 -38.46
CA ALA A 184 -23.04 25.32 -39.17
C ALA A 184 -22.21 25.84 -40.35
N LEU A 185 -22.69 26.90 -41.05
CA LEU A 185 -21.95 27.61 -42.08
C LEU A 185 -20.66 28.29 -41.55
N ARG A 186 -20.66 28.73 -40.28
CA ARG A 186 -19.46 29.33 -39.65
C ARG A 186 -18.45 28.32 -39.23
N LEU A 187 -18.85 27.07 -38.94
CA LEU A 187 -17.93 25.98 -38.64
C LEU A 187 -17.01 25.59 -39.83
N ALA A 188 -17.44 25.91 -41.06
CA ALA A 188 -16.60 25.78 -42.23
C ALA A 188 -15.44 26.84 -42.27
N GLN A 189 -15.52 27.87 -41.43
CA GLN A 189 -14.44 28.86 -41.35
C GLN A 189 -13.33 28.34 -40.42
N PRO A 190 -12.07 28.22 -40.87
CA PRO A 190 -10.97 27.67 -40.06
C PRO A 190 -10.77 28.39 -38.70
N ARG A 191 -10.94 29.71 -38.66
CA ARG A 191 -10.80 30.46 -37.42
C ARG A 191 -11.88 30.13 -36.38
N PHE A 192 -13.11 29.94 -36.81
CA PHE A 192 -14.22 29.60 -35.92
C PHE A 192 -14.06 28.15 -35.39
N MET A 193 -13.68 27.24 -36.24
CA MET A 193 -13.40 25.85 -35.86
C MET A 193 -12.29 25.78 -34.81
N GLU A 194 -11.20 26.50 -35.00
CA GLU A 194 -10.08 26.54 -34.04
C GLU A 194 -10.52 27.15 -32.69
N GLN A 195 -11.29 28.21 -32.69
CA GLN A 195 -11.84 28.79 -31.47
C GLN A 195 -12.79 27.83 -30.75
N PHE A 196 -13.66 27.14 -31.48
CA PHE A 196 -14.55 26.12 -30.95
C PHE A 196 -13.76 24.95 -30.36
N ARG A 197 -12.73 24.46 -31.04
CA ARG A 197 -11.83 23.43 -30.55
C ARG A 197 -11.17 23.80 -29.23
N ARG A 198 -10.57 24.99 -29.14
CA ARG A 198 -9.92 25.49 -27.92
C ARG A 198 -10.88 25.58 -26.75
N MET A 199 -12.08 26.11 -26.98
CA MET A 199 -13.12 26.21 -25.95
C MET A 199 -13.56 24.82 -25.47
N LEU A 200 -13.78 23.89 -26.40
CA LEU A 200 -14.22 22.54 -26.11
C LEU A 200 -13.15 21.77 -25.32
N VAL A 201 -11.89 21.80 -25.78
CA VAL A 201 -10.75 21.19 -25.08
C VAL A 201 -10.62 21.76 -23.67
N SER A 202 -10.70 23.10 -23.52
CA SER A 202 -10.61 23.75 -22.19
C SER A 202 -11.69 23.27 -21.22
N LYS A 203 -12.94 23.11 -21.68
CA LYS A 203 -14.04 22.64 -20.82
C LYS A 203 -13.92 21.16 -20.47
N LEU A 204 -13.66 20.32 -21.46
CA LEU A 204 -13.54 18.88 -21.27
C LEU A 204 -12.30 18.51 -20.46
N ARG A 205 -11.22 19.27 -20.61
CA ARG A 205 -9.98 19.09 -19.85
C ARG A 205 -10.23 19.12 -18.34
N VAL A 206 -11.03 20.07 -17.86
CA VAL A 206 -11.36 20.15 -16.43
C VAL A 206 -12.06 18.89 -15.95
N VAL A 207 -13.00 18.34 -16.74
CA VAL A 207 -13.71 17.10 -16.41
C VAL A 207 -12.74 15.92 -16.31
N PHE A 208 -11.84 15.78 -17.27
CA PHE A 208 -10.86 14.69 -17.35
C PHE A 208 -9.80 14.80 -16.26
N GLU A 209 -9.26 16.02 -16.01
CA GLU A 209 -8.28 16.25 -14.94
C GLU A 209 -8.88 15.98 -13.56
N ASN A 210 -10.14 16.34 -13.32
CA ASN A 210 -10.82 16.02 -12.06
C ASN A 210 -11.04 14.52 -11.90
N ALA A 211 -11.48 13.81 -12.94
CA ALA A 211 -11.67 12.37 -12.91
C ALA A 211 -10.34 11.63 -12.65
N SER A 212 -9.28 12.03 -13.35
CA SER A 212 -7.92 11.51 -13.19
C SER A 212 -7.40 11.75 -11.77
N GLY A 213 -7.52 13.00 -11.27
CA GLY A 213 -7.07 13.38 -9.94
C GLY A 213 -7.74 12.60 -8.81
N GLU A 214 -9.05 12.34 -8.92
CA GLU A 214 -9.77 11.54 -7.93
C GLU A 214 -9.33 10.08 -7.91
N LEU A 215 -9.15 9.48 -9.09
CA LEU A 215 -8.68 8.10 -9.18
C LEU A 215 -7.26 7.95 -8.61
N GLU A 216 -6.37 8.90 -8.93
CA GLU A 216 -5.02 8.95 -8.34
C GLU A 216 -5.04 9.10 -6.83
N LEU A 217 -5.83 10.04 -6.31
CA LEU A 217 -5.90 10.33 -4.89
C LEU A 217 -6.42 9.11 -4.11
N TRP A 218 -7.46 8.47 -4.62
CA TRP A 218 -7.99 7.23 -4.06
C TRP A 218 -6.94 6.12 -4.00
N ASN A 219 -6.22 5.87 -5.09
CA ASN A 219 -5.19 4.85 -5.14
C ASN A 219 -3.99 5.19 -4.22
N LYS A 220 -3.57 6.46 -4.14
CA LYS A 220 -2.53 6.92 -3.22
C LYS A 220 -2.92 6.70 -1.76
N ALA A 221 -4.17 6.98 -1.40
CA ALA A 221 -4.67 6.75 -0.04
C ALA A 221 -4.64 5.27 0.35
N ALA A 222 -5.12 4.38 -0.53
CA ALA A 222 -5.07 2.94 -0.31
C ALA A 222 -3.62 2.43 -0.16
N SER A 223 -2.72 2.87 -1.04
CA SER A 223 -1.30 2.49 -1.00
C SER A 223 -0.59 2.97 0.27
N ALA A 224 -0.87 4.20 0.71
CA ALA A 224 -0.26 4.78 1.91
C ALA A 224 -0.63 4.03 3.19
N GLN A 225 -1.87 3.54 3.31
CA GLN A 225 -2.28 2.70 4.43
C GLN A 225 -1.44 1.42 4.52
N VAL A 226 -1.30 0.70 3.41
CA VAL A 226 -0.50 -0.52 3.34
C VAL A 226 0.94 -0.24 3.72
N ASP A 227 1.56 0.79 3.13
CA ASP A 227 2.96 1.13 3.40
C ASP A 227 3.20 1.52 4.87
N SER A 228 2.26 2.21 5.48
CA SER A 228 2.34 2.56 6.90
C SER A 228 2.34 1.31 7.78
N GLN A 229 1.40 0.40 7.57
CA GLN A 229 1.25 -0.81 8.37
C GLN A 229 2.40 -1.81 8.14
N LEU A 230 2.89 -1.95 6.91
CA LEU A 230 4.07 -2.76 6.61
C LEU A 230 5.31 -2.24 7.35
N ARG A 231 5.55 -0.91 7.34
CA ARG A 231 6.68 -0.31 8.08
C ARG A 231 6.55 -0.51 9.58
N GLU A 232 5.35 -0.36 10.13
CA GLU A 232 5.10 -0.57 11.56
C GLU A 232 5.35 -2.02 11.97
N ARG A 233 4.87 -2.99 11.18
CA ARG A 233 5.07 -4.42 11.44
C ARG A 233 6.54 -4.81 11.39
N ARG A 234 7.29 -4.31 10.38
CA ARG A 234 8.75 -4.50 10.32
C ARG A 234 9.46 -3.95 11.55
N ARG A 235 9.07 -2.76 12.01
CA ARG A 235 9.63 -2.17 13.24
C ARG A 235 9.29 -3.02 14.47
N ALA A 236 8.09 -3.59 14.53
CA ALA A 236 7.68 -4.46 15.64
C ALA A 236 8.52 -5.76 15.68
N PHE A 237 8.72 -6.44 14.54
CA PHE A 237 9.59 -7.60 14.45
C PHE A 237 11.03 -7.28 14.87
N ARG A 238 11.60 -6.18 14.36
CA ARG A 238 12.96 -5.75 14.73
C ARG A 238 13.07 -5.52 16.24
N ARG A 239 12.17 -4.73 16.83
CA ARG A 239 12.18 -4.47 18.28
C ARG A 239 12.07 -5.74 19.11
N ARG A 240 11.20 -6.70 18.69
CA ARG A 240 11.04 -7.98 19.38
C ARG A 240 12.32 -8.83 19.31
N ARG A 241 12.96 -8.88 18.16
CA ARG A 241 14.25 -9.56 17.98
C ARG A 241 15.34 -8.96 18.85
N GLU A 242 15.55 -7.63 18.79
CA GLU A 242 16.53 -6.90 19.58
C GLU A 242 16.34 -7.07 21.10
N ALA A 243 15.08 -7.13 21.56
CA ALA A 243 14.77 -7.40 22.95
C ALA A 243 15.19 -8.84 23.36
N LEU A 244 14.91 -9.84 22.53
CA LEU A 244 15.32 -11.21 22.79
C LEU A 244 16.84 -11.39 22.75
N GLU A 245 17.53 -10.75 21.81
CA GLU A 245 18.99 -10.75 21.71
C GLU A 245 19.65 -10.14 22.95
N ARG A 246 19.10 -9.03 23.49
CA ARG A 246 19.57 -8.42 24.75
C ARG A 246 19.39 -9.35 25.94
N ILE A 247 18.24 -10.04 26.04
CA ILE A 247 18.01 -11.03 27.11
C ILE A 247 19.03 -12.19 26.98
N GLN A 248 19.29 -12.64 25.76
CA GLN A 248 20.28 -13.70 25.52
C GLN A 248 21.70 -13.25 25.90
N GLY A 249 22.10 -12.01 25.56
CA GLY A 249 23.41 -11.43 25.91
C GLY A 249 23.57 -11.30 27.41
N ALA A 250 22.61 -10.67 28.10
CA ALA A 250 22.64 -10.53 29.56
C ALA A 250 22.70 -11.88 30.29
N ALA A 251 22.06 -12.92 29.77
CA ALA A 251 22.17 -14.27 30.30
C ALA A 251 23.53 -14.92 29.96
N GLY A 252 24.33 -14.36 29.07
CA GLY A 252 25.68 -14.77 28.68
C GLY A 252 26.79 -14.22 29.60
N GLU A 253 26.59 -13.03 30.17
CA GLU A 253 27.62 -12.27 30.94
C GLU A 253 27.63 -12.59 32.45
N LEU A 254 26.62 -13.29 32.99
CA LEU A 254 26.57 -13.78 34.38
C LEU A 254 27.09 -15.24 34.49
#